data_3edf4244832617d20b5a31f57da60031
#
_entry.id   3edf4244832617d20b5a31f57da60031
#
_cell.length_a   1.000
_cell.length_b   1.000
_cell.length_c   1.000
_cell.angle_alpha   90.00
_cell.angle_beta   90.00
_cell.angle_gamma   90.00
#
_symmetry.space_group_name_H-M   'P 1'
#
loop_
_entity.id
_entity.type
_entity.pdbx_description
1 polymer ?
#
loop_
_entity_poly.entity_id
_entity_poly.type
_entity_poly.pdbx_seq_one_letter_code
_entity_poly.pdbx_strand_id
1 'polypeptide(L)'
;MKIAQVIARVLDQGSRLSAVRLAKEHAVADVLGFTEGFNEDDLYGNLAWISENQGEIESRLFSFRAPSASRDIFLYDVTSSYLEGEDNYFSAYGYNRDGKKGKKQIVIGLLCDGNGDPVSVEVFPGNTQDMKTFFSQIQKVSERFGCERVTLVGDRPVYVRKEETTR
;
A
#
# COMPACT_ATOMS: atom_id res chain seq x y z
N MET A 1 11.87 -13.67 -9.27
CA MET A 1 12.29 -12.24 -9.24
C MET A 1 11.45 -11.37 -8.31
N LYS A 2 10.10 -11.38 -8.37
CA LYS A 2 9.23 -10.52 -7.52
C LYS A 2 9.47 -10.72 -6.02
N ILE A 3 9.57 -11.97 -5.56
CA ILE A 3 9.86 -12.28 -4.15
C ILE A 3 11.25 -11.77 -3.74
N ALA A 4 12.26 -11.87 -4.61
CA ALA A 4 13.61 -11.36 -4.34
C ALA A 4 13.61 -9.85 -4.06
N GLN A 5 12.82 -9.08 -4.79
CA GLN A 5 12.70 -7.64 -4.58
C GLN A 5 12.06 -7.31 -3.23
N VAL A 6 11.05 -8.08 -2.80
CA VAL A 6 10.43 -7.94 -1.48
C VAL A 6 11.43 -8.28 -0.38
N ILE A 7 12.15 -9.41 -0.52
CA ILE A 7 13.17 -9.83 0.45
C ILE A 7 14.29 -8.78 0.55
N ALA A 8 14.80 -8.31 -0.59
CA ALA A 8 15.82 -7.26 -0.61
C ALA A 8 15.34 -5.99 0.12
N ARG A 9 14.07 -5.61 -0.03
CA ARG A 9 13.50 -4.46 0.65
C ARG A 9 13.38 -4.63 2.17
N VAL A 10 13.19 -5.85 2.64
CA VAL A 10 13.15 -6.19 4.07
C VAL A 10 14.55 -6.21 4.67
N LEU A 11 15.53 -6.77 3.94
CA LEU A 11 16.91 -6.91 4.42
C LEU A 11 17.72 -5.61 4.31
N ASP A 12 17.53 -4.87 3.23
CA ASP A 12 18.20 -3.59 2.96
C ASP A 12 17.22 -2.60 2.34
N GLN A 13 16.90 -1.56 3.06
CA GLN A 13 15.98 -0.50 2.63
C GLN A 13 16.60 0.45 1.59
N GLY A 14 17.67 0.03 0.94
CA GLY A 14 18.40 0.77 -0.07
C GLY A 14 17.65 0.95 -1.39
N SER A 15 18.35 1.49 -2.39
CA SER A 15 17.84 1.67 -3.74
C SER A 15 17.70 0.34 -4.48
N ARG A 16 17.12 0.36 -5.69
CA ARG A 16 17.07 -0.82 -6.57
C ARG A 16 18.45 -1.29 -6.95
N LEU A 17 19.37 -0.35 -7.21
CA LEU A 17 20.77 -0.68 -7.48
C LEU A 17 21.42 -1.36 -6.26
N SER A 18 21.09 -0.94 -5.04
CA SER A 18 21.51 -1.63 -3.82
C SER A 18 20.97 -3.06 -3.79
N ALA A 19 19.71 -3.28 -4.13
CA ALA A 19 19.11 -4.61 -4.20
C ALA A 19 19.81 -5.53 -5.22
N VAL A 20 20.23 -5.01 -6.38
CA VAL A 20 21.03 -5.75 -7.37
C VAL A 20 22.38 -6.15 -6.79
N ARG A 21 23.05 -5.25 -6.07
CA ARG A 21 24.34 -5.53 -5.41
C ARG A 21 24.18 -6.58 -4.32
N LEU A 22 23.17 -6.40 -3.45
CA LEU A 22 22.83 -7.35 -2.38
C LEU A 22 22.64 -8.76 -2.93
N ALA A 23 21.93 -8.90 -4.05
CA ALA A 23 21.68 -10.21 -4.66
C ALA A 23 22.96 -10.86 -5.23
N LYS A 24 23.98 -10.08 -5.60
CA LYS A 24 25.27 -10.59 -6.05
C LYS A 24 26.18 -11.01 -4.90
N GLU A 25 26.04 -10.37 -3.76
CA GLU A 25 26.88 -10.62 -2.56
C GLU A 25 26.32 -11.77 -1.70
N HIS A 26 25.04 -12.08 -1.82
CA HIS A 26 24.34 -13.09 -1.04
C HIS A 26 23.79 -14.22 -1.93
N ALA A 27 23.53 -15.37 -1.33
CA ALA A 27 23.01 -16.57 -2.02
C ALA A 27 21.52 -16.43 -2.47
N VAL A 28 21.06 -15.23 -2.76
CA VAL A 28 19.66 -14.96 -3.15
C VAL A 28 19.31 -15.67 -4.45
N ALA A 29 20.22 -15.63 -5.43
CA ALA A 29 20.03 -16.29 -6.72
C ALA A 29 19.92 -17.80 -6.56
N ASP A 30 20.80 -18.41 -5.78
CA ASP A 30 20.83 -19.85 -5.54
C ASP A 30 19.60 -20.32 -4.76
N VAL A 31 19.23 -19.62 -3.70
CA VAL A 31 18.08 -19.97 -2.84
C VAL A 31 16.75 -19.84 -3.59
N LEU A 32 16.63 -18.84 -4.46
CA LEU A 32 15.40 -18.58 -5.23
C LEU A 32 15.40 -19.22 -6.62
N GLY A 33 16.46 -19.96 -6.96
CA GLY A 33 16.58 -20.70 -8.23
C GLY A 33 16.70 -19.80 -9.46
N PHE A 34 17.35 -18.65 -9.36
CA PHE A 34 17.65 -17.79 -10.50
C PHE A 34 18.90 -18.32 -11.22
N THR A 35 18.74 -18.76 -12.45
CA THR A 35 19.86 -19.20 -13.31
C THR A 35 20.60 -18.03 -13.94
N GLU A 36 19.94 -16.89 -14.07
CA GLU A 36 20.49 -15.65 -14.62
C GLU A 36 20.40 -14.53 -13.58
N GLY A 37 21.40 -13.65 -13.58
CA GLY A 37 21.35 -12.45 -12.77
C GLY A 37 20.24 -11.50 -13.25
N PHE A 38 19.90 -10.53 -12.43
CA PHE A 38 18.96 -9.47 -12.80
C PHE A 38 19.61 -8.09 -12.63
N ASN A 39 19.06 -7.12 -13.33
CA ASN A 39 19.50 -5.74 -13.30
C ASN A 39 18.44 -4.81 -12.69
N GLU A 40 18.70 -3.52 -12.71
CA GLU A 40 17.80 -2.51 -12.17
C GLU A 40 16.51 -2.38 -12.98
N ASP A 41 16.57 -2.51 -14.30
CA ASP A 41 15.40 -2.42 -15.19
C ASP A 41 14.42 -3.58 -14.94
N ASP A 42 14.93 -4.78 -14.66
CA ASP A 42 14.11 -5.92 -14.26
C ASP A 42 13.33 -5.64 -12.97
N LEU A 43 13.93 -4.93 -12.04
CA LEU A 43 13.25 -4.53 -10.80
C LEU A 43 12.21 -3.45 -11.03
N TYR A 44 12.42 -2.52 -11.94
CA TYR A 44 11.40 -1.57 -12.37
C TYR A 44 10.24 -2.27 -13.08
N GLY A 45 10.52 -3.21 -13.96
CA GLY A 45 9.49 -4.06 -14.59
C GLY A 45 8.65 -4.82 -13.55
N ASN A 46 9.27 -5.33 -12.50
CA ASN A 46 8.55 -5.97 -11.39
C ASN A 46 7.63 -4.99 -10.65
N LEU A 47 8.06 -3.75 -10.41
CA LEU A 47 7.21 -2.74 -9.76
C LEU A 47 6.01 -2.38 -10.64
N ALA A 48 6.21 -2.20 -11.95
CA ALA A 48 5.13 -1.96 -12.89
C ALA A 48 4.11 -3.11 -12.83
N TRP A 49 4.57 -4.35 -12.90
CA TRP A 49 3.70 -5.51 -12.79
C TRP A 49 2.93 -5.57 -11.46
N ILE A 50 3.58 -5.28 -10.32
CA ILE A 50 2.92 -5.24 -9.02
C ILE A 50 1.82 -4.17 -9.02
N SER A 51 2.10 -2.99 -9.55
CA SER A 51 1.14 -1.90 -9.65
C SER A 51 -0.08 -2.27 -10.52
N GLU A 52 0.16 -2.87 -11.68
CA GLU A 52 -0.90 -3.31 -12.60
C GLU A 52 -1.78 -4.43 -12.01
N ASN A 53 -1.19 -5.30 -11.18
CA ASN A 53 -1.89 -6.44 -10.59
C ASN A 53 -2.28 -6.22 -9.11
N GLN A 54 -2.14 -5.01 -8.59
CA GLN A 54 -2.40 -4.71 -7.17
C GLN A 54 -3.80 -5.15 -6.75
N GLY A 55 -4.82 -4.88 -7.56
CA GLY A 55 -6.21 -5.23 -7.25
C GLY A 55 -6.42 -6.74 -7.08
N GLU A 56 -5.80 -7.54 -7.95
CA GLU A 56 -5.88 -9.00 -7.86
C GLU A 56 -5.12 -9.54 -6.66
N ILE A 57 -3.93 -8.99 -6.40
CA ILE A 57 -3.11 -9.36 -5.24
C ILE A 57 -3.88 -9.11 -3.94
N GLU A 58 -4.49 -7.93 -3.80
CA GLU A 58 -5.28 -7.56 -2.63
C GLU A 58 -6.51 -8.45 -2.47
N SER A 59 -7.23 -8.75 -3.56
CA SER A 59 -8.41 -9.63 -3.53
C SER A 59 -8.04 -11.06 -3.12
N ARG A 60 -6.94 -11.60 -3.64
CA ARG A 60 -6.43 -12.93 -3.25
C ARG A 60 -5.97 -12.96 -1.80
N LEU A 61 -5.27 -11.91 -1.35
CA LEU A 61 -4.82 -11.79 0.04
C LEU A 61 -6.01 -11.77 1.00
N PHE A 62 -7.02 -10.97 0.71
CA PHE A 62 -8.25 -10.90 1.49
C PHE A 62 -8.98 -12.25 1.50
N SER A 63 -9.17 -12.89 0.34
CA SER A 63 -9.85 -14.18 0.23
C SER A 63 -9.14 -15.29 1.00
N PHE A 64 -7.80 -15.30 0.97
CA PHE A 64 -6.99 -16.27 1.69
C PHE A 64 -7.17 -16.17 3.21
N ARG A 65 -7.34 -14.95 3.73
CA ARG A 65 -7.50 -14.68 5.17
C ARG A 65 -8.95 -14.72 5.65
N ALA A 66 -9.90 -14.57 4.76
CA ALA A 66 -11.32 -14.42 5.04
C ALA A 66 -12.01 -15.52 5.87
N PRO A 67 -11.54 -16.78 5.94
CA PRO A 67 -12.19 -17.78 6.80
C PRO A 67 -12.07 -17.49 8.29
N SER A 68 -11.09 -16.70 8.72
CA SER A 68 -10.78 -16.45 10.14
C SER A 68 -11.03 -15.00 10.59
N ALA A 69 -11.31 -14.07 9.66
CA ALA A 69 -11.49 -12.66 9.98
C ALA A 69 -12.96 -12.25 9.97
N SER A 70 -13.32 -11.32 10.84
CA SER A 70 -14.57 -10.57 10.70
C SER A 70 -14.53 -9.77 9.40
N ARG A 71 -15.44 -10.07 8.47
CA ARG A 71 -15.55 -9.39 7.19
C ARG A 71 -16.26 -8.03 7.27
N ASP A 72 -16.72 -7.67 8.45
CA ASP A 72 -17.54 -6.47 8.67
C ASP A 72 -16.74 -5.32 9.29
N ILE A 73 -15.54 -5.59 9.82
CA ILE A 73 -14.71 -4.60 10.50
C ILE A 73 -13.39 -4.46 9.77
N PHE A 74 -13.05 -3.21 9.46
CA PHE A 74 -11.77 -2.84 8.87
C PHE A 74 -11.13 -1.70 9.65
N LEU A 75 -9.82 -1.77 9.81
CA LEU A 75 -9.02 -0.72 10.42
C LEU A 75 -8.34 0.07 9.30
N TYR A 76 -8.42 1.37 9.36
CA TYR A 76 -7.81 2.23 8.36
C TYR A 76 -7.00 3.34 9.00
N ASP A 77 -5.75 3.44 8.61
CA ASP A 77 -4.86 4.51 9.05
C ASP A 77 -4.17 5.20 7.86
N VAL A 78 -3.86 6.47 8.06
CA VAL A 78 -3.26 7.32 7.05
C VAL A 78 -1.99 7.95 7.60
N THR A 79 -0.89 7.75 6.89
CA THR A 79 0.38 8.40 7.18
C THR A 79 0.87 9.24 6.00
N SER A 80 1.91 10.03 6.19
CA SER A 80 2.59 10.74 5.12
C SER A 80 4.08 10.41 5.10
N SER A 81 4.65 10.39 3.90
CA SER A 81 6.08 10.24 3.71
C SER A 81 6.60 11.43 2.91
N TYR A 82 7.72 12.02 3.38
CA TYR A 82 8.36 13.12 2.68
C TYR A 82 9.12 12.63 1.48
N LEU A 83 9.18 13.49 0.46
CA LEU A 83 9.99 13.27 -0.71
C LEU A 83 11.25 14.12 -0.63
N GLU A 84 12.42 13.48 -0.79
CA GLU A 84 13.68 14.19 -0.91
C GLU A 84 14.00 14.53 -2.37
N GLY A 85 13.34 13.87 -3.35
CA GLY A 85 13.46 14.14 -4.78
C GLY A 85 12.55 15.27 -5.26
N GLU A 86 12.77 15.74 -6.49
CA GLU A 86 11.99 16.83 -7.10
C GLU A 86 10.79 16.32 -7.89
N ASP A 87 10.90 15.15 -8.53
CA ASP A 87 9.94 14.62 -9.48
C ASP A 87 9.21 13.38 -8.91
N ASN A 88 7.95 13.58 -8.56
CA ASN A 88 7.03 12.48 -8.27
C ASN A 88 5.60 12.97 -8.51
N TYR A 89 4.83 12.22 -9.28
CA TYR A 89 3.46 12.56 -9.65
C TYR A 89 2.54 12.83 -8.45
N PHE A 90 2.72 12.10 -7.36
CA PHE A 90 1.91 12.26 -6.15
C PHE A 90 2.48 13.30 -5.17
N SER A 91 3.67 13.86 -5.43
CA SER A 91 4.29 14.79 -4.49
C SER A 91 3.59 16.15 -4.48
N ALA A 92 3.11 16.54 -3.33
CA ALA A 92 2.48 17.85 -3.13
C ALA A 92 2.77 18.38 -1.73
N TYR A 93 2.67 19.71 -1.57
CA TYR A 93 2.66 20.33 -0.25
C TYR A 93 1.29 20.06 0.41
N GLY A 94 1.29 19.48 1.59
CA GLY A 94 0.09 19.13 2.31
C GLY A 94 0.19 19.41 3.82
N TYR A 95 -0.78 18.93 4.57
CA TYR A 95 -0.75 19.01 6.02
C TYR A 95 0.43 18.23 6.57
N ASN A 96 1.30 18.95 7.24
CA ASN A 96 2.56 18.42 7.74
C ASN A 96 2.39 17.85 9.14
N ARG A 97 2.19 16.54 9.24
CA ARG A 97 1.96 15.83 10.51
C ARG A 97 3.18 15.86 11.43
N ASP A 98 4.39 15.87 10.85
CA ASP A 98 5.65 15.79 11.61
C ASP A 98 6.34 17.15 11.79
N GLY A 99 5.71 18.25 11.44
CA GLY A 99 6.23 19.59 11.63
C GLY A 99 7.36 20.02 10.67
N LYS A 100 7.71 19.20 9.67
CA LYS A 100 8.77 19.51 8.68
C LYS A 100 8.25 20.46 7.61
N LYS A 101 8.45 21.75 7.81
CA LYS A 101 8.03 22.77 6.85
C LYS A 101 8.81 22.73 5.54
N GLY A 102 8.12 23.03 4.42
CA GLY A 102 8.76 23.24 3.12
C GLY A 102 9.13 21.98 2.35
N LYS A 103 8.67 20.80 2.76
CA LYS A 103 8.87 19.54 2.00
C LYS A 103 7.58 19.05 1.38
N LYS A 104 7.68 18.58 0.12
CA LYS A 104 6.60 17.83 -0.53
C LYS A 104 6.49 16.47 0.13
N GLN A 105 5.30 15.91 0.10
CA GLN A 105 4.98 14.60 0.70
C GLN A 105 4.04 13.81 -0.22
N ILE A 106 3.92 12.54 0.04
CA ILE A 106 2.84 11.67 -0.42
C ILE A 106 2.04 11.21 0.78
N VAL A 107 0.77 10.90 0.57
CA VAL A 107 -0.10 10.32 1.60
C VAL A 107 -0.27 8.83 1.32
N ILE A 108 -0.14 8.01 2.35
CA ILE A 108 -0.23 6.55 2.25
C ILE A 108 -1.34 6.09 3.20
N GLY A 109 -2.33 5.40 2.66
CA GLY A 109 -3.39 4.77 3.44
C GLY A 109 -3.19 3.27 3.52
N LEU A 110 -3.29 2.70 4.72
CA LEU A 110 -3.22 1.27 4.98
C LEU A 110 -4.57 0.78 5.49
N LEU A 111 -5.14 -0.21 4.80
CA LEU A 111 -6.35 -0.89 5.19
C LEU A 111 -6.00 -2.26 5.75
N CYS A 112 -6.46 -2.55 6.96
CA CYS A 112 -6.32 -3.83 7.62
C CYS A 112 -7.69 -4.48 7.85
N ASP A 113 -7.73 -5.79 7.98
CA ASP A 113 -8.91 -6.51 8.45
C ASP A 113 -9.14 -6.33 9.96
N GLY A 114 -10.21 -6.94 10.49
CA GLY A 114 -10.57 -6.84 11.90
C GLY A 114 -9.54 -7.45 12.88
N ASN A 115 -8.58 -8.23 12.39
CA ASN A 115 -7.47 -8.78 13.16
C ASN A 115 -6.22 -7.87 13.15
N GLY A 116 -6.23 -6.80 12.34
CA GLY A 116 -5.09 -5.91 12.13
C GLY A 116 -4.16 -6.37 11.01
N ASP A 117 -4.52 -7.40 10.26
CA ASP A 117 -3.73 -7.87 9.13
C ASP A 117 -3.93 -6.96 7.90
N PRO A 118 -2.86 -6.47 7.25
CA PRO A 118 -2.96 -5.58 6.11
C PRO A 118 -3.58 -6.30 4.90
N VAL A 119 -4.58 -5.67 4.28
CA VAL A 119 -5.29 -6.20 3.10
C VAL A 119 -5.18 -5.29 1.88
N SER A 120 -4.94 -4.00 2.07
CA SER A 120 -4.77 -3.05 0.96
C SER A 120 -3.91 -1.86 1.36
N VAL A 121 -3.19 -1.32 0.41
CA VAL A 121 -2.46 -0.06 0.53
C VAL A 121 -2.84 0.86 -0.63
N GLU A 122 -2.90 2.16 -0.38
CA GLU A 122 -3.16 3.15 -1.42
C GLU A 122 -2.28 4.39 -1.22
N VAL A 123 -1.79 4.95 -2.33
CA VAL A 123 -0.97 6.16 -2.32
C VAL A 123 -1.77 7.29 -2.95
N PHE A 124 -1.83 8.42 -2.26
CA PHE A 124 -2.55 9.61 -2.67
C PHE A 124 -1.61 10.81 -2.84
N PRO A 125 -2.01 11.84 -3.61
CA PRO A 125 -1.31 13.10 -3.62
C PRO A 125 -1.13 13.68 -2.22
N GLY A 126 0.02 14.28 -1.98
CA GLY A 126 0.42 14.78 -0.66
C GLY A 126 -0.49 15.84 -0.03
N ASN A 127 -1.35 16.46 -0.82
CA ASN A 127 -2.36 17.42 -0.38
C ASN A 127 -3.76 16.81 -0.21
N THR A 128 -3.89 15.49 -0.29
CA THR A 128 -5.18 14.80 -0.11
C THR A 128 -5.62 14.88 1.35
N GLN A 129 -6.88 15.26 1.55
CA GLN A 129 -7.49 15.30 2.88
C GLN A 129 -7.85 13.87 3.34
N ASP A 130 -7.71 13.59 4.62
CA ASP A 130 -7.97 12.27 5.22
C ASP A 130 -9.37 11.74 4.89
N MET A 131 -10.38 12.59 4.94
CA MET A 131 -11.76 12.19 4.62
C MET A 131 -11.92 11.65 3.19
N LYS A 132 -11.21 12.22 2.21
CA LYS A 132 -11.26 11.74 0.82
C LYS A 132 -10.62 10.36 0.69
N THR A 133 -9.54 10.10 1.42
CA THR A 133 -8.90 8.78 1.43
C THR A 133 -9.82 7.72 2.03
N PHE A 134 -10.60 8.09 3.02
CA PHE A 134 -11.54 7.20 3.70
C PHE A 134 -12.66 6.71 2.78
N PHE A 135 -13.26 7.60 2.00
CA PHE A 135 -14.32 7.22 1.04
C PHE A 135 -13.82 6.23 -0.01
N SER A 136 -12.60 6.40 -0.52
CA SER A 136 -12.02 5.47 -1.50
C SER A 136 -11.88 4.06 -0.91
N GLN A 137 -11.60 3.94 0.39
CA GLN A 137 -11.50 2.65 1.05
C GLN A 137 -12.87 1.97 1.24
N ILE A 138 -13.91 2.71 1.60
CA ILE A 138 -15.27 2.16 1.69
C ILE A 138 -15.69 1.56 0.34
N GLN A 139 -15.49 2.32 -0.75
CA GLN A 139 -15.80 1.85 -2.08
C GLN A 139 -14.99 0.60 -2.46
N LYS A 140 -13.69 0.60 -2.16
CA LYS A 140 -12.80 -0.54 -2.41
C LYS A 140 -13.27 -1.80 -1.66
N VAL A 141 -13.62 -1.68 -0.39
CA VAL A 141 -14.09 -2.81 0.44
C VAL A 141 -15.40 -3.37 -0.11
N SER A 142 -16.33 -2.52 -0.49
CA SER A 142 -17.61 -2.94 -1.07
C SER A 142 -17.42 -3.58 -2.44
N GLU A 143 -16.75 -2.93 -3.37
CA GLU A 143 -16.66 -3.34 -4.77
C GLU A 143 -15.64 -4.46 -5.00
N ARG A 144 -14.46 -4.39 -4.34
CA ARG A 144 -13.37 -5.34 -4.55
C ARG A 144 -13.45 -6.56 -3.64
N PHE A 145 -13.81 -6.36 -2.39
CA PHE A 145 -13.88 -7.45 -1.41
C PHE A 145 -15.28 -8.01 -1.22
N GLY A 146 -16.30 -7.39 -1.85
CA GLY A 146 -17.69 -7.86 -1.84
C GLY A 146 -18.34 -7.82 -0.47
N CYS A 147 -17.92 -6.91 0.42
CA CYS A 147 -18.48 -6.79 1.75
C CYS A 147 -19.73 -5.92 1.73
N GLU A 148 -20.87 -6.48 2.09
CA GLU A 148 -22.17 -5.76 2.11
C GLU A 148 -22.26 -4.78 3.31
N ARG A 149 -21.62 -5.11 4.41
CA ARG A 149 -21.53 -4.28 5.62
C ARG A 149 -20.08 -3.94 5.91
N VAL A 150 -19.80 -2.67 6.14
CA VAL A 150 -18.46 -2.17 6.37
C VAL A 150 -18.48 -1.25 7.59
N THR A 151 -17.75 -1.65 8.62
CA THR A 151 -17.42 -0.78 9.75
C THR A 151 -15.96 -0.40 9.61
N LEU A 152 -15.68 0.84 9.26
CA LEU A 152 -14.32 1.36 9.22
C LEU A 152 -13.99 2.06 10.54
N VAL A 153 -12.87 1.65 11.13
CA VAL A 153 -12.34 2.24 12.36
C VAL A 153 -11.04 2.94 12.02
N GLY A 154 -10.94 4.21 12.36
CA GLY A 154 -9.74 5.04 12.21
C GLY A 154 -9.41 5.78 13.51
N ASP A 155 -8.22 6.36 13.59
CA ASP A 155 -7.75 7.14 14.74
C ASP A 155 -8.49 8.49 14.91
N ARG A 156 -9.23 8.92 13.88
CA ARG A 156 -10.03 10.15 13.88
C ARG A 156 -11.51 9.86 13.68
N PRO A 157 -12.42 10.57 14.37
CA PRO A 157 -13.84 10.38 14.18
C PRO A 157 -14.24 10.77 12.75
N VAL A 158 -14.65 9.79 11.97
CA VAL A 158 -15.27 10.00 10.65
C VAL A 158 -16.76 9.71 10.77
N TYR A 159 -17.57 10.74 10.71
CA TYR A 159 -19.02 10.60 10.69
C TYR A 159 -19.49 10.29 9.27
N VAL A 160 -19.75 9.03 8.95
CA VAL A 160 -20.42 8.65 7.71
C VAL A 160 -21.92 8.63 7.96
N ARG A 161 -22.64 9.60 7.42
CA ARG A 161 -24.10 9.58 7.41
C ARG A 161 -24.56 8.71 6.25
N LYS A 162 -25.15 7.55 6.54
CA LYS A 162 -25.86 6.78 5.53
C LYS A 162 -27.11 7.57 5.14
N GLU A 163 -27.19 8.07 3.92
CA GLU A 163 -28.45 8.53 3.38
C GLU A 163 -29.33 7.29 3.14
N GLU A 164 -30.39 7.18 3.91
CA GLU A 164 -31.44 6.21 3.63
C GLU A 164 -32.08 6.58 2.31
N THR A 165 -31.85 5.80 1.29
CA THR A 165 -32.60 5.88 0.04
C THR A 165 -34.03 5.43 0.36
N THR A 166 -34.90 6.39 0.63
CA THR A 166 -36.34 6.15 0.71
C THR A 166 -36.82 5.66 -0.67
N ARG A 167 -37.33 4.44 -0.72
CA ARG A 167 -38.09 3.90 -1.85
C ARG A 167 -39.51 4.46 -1.84
#